data_543a22493762554bc1bd11b40d5f9b5d
#
_entry.id   543a22493762554bc1bd11b40d5f9b5d
#
_cell.length_a   1.000
_cell.length_b   1.000
_cell.length_c   1.000
_cell.angle_alpha   90.00
_cell.angle_beta   90.00
_cell.angle_gamma   90.00
#
_symmetry.space_group_name_H-M   'P 1'
#
loop_
_entity.id
_entity.type
_entity.pdbx_description
1 polymer ?
#
loop_
_entity_poly.entity_id
_entity_poly.type
_entity_poly.pdbx_seq_one_letter_code
_entity_poly.pdbx_strand_id
1 'polypeptide(L)'
;MPPPTLVATEKDPQFAYTLAKGLEVLRAFDAASASLGNREIAQRTGIGRPTVVRLTRTLALLGYLKYHEPTARYRLAAPVLSFGYPLLCQLGLRQLARPHMQELADFARGAVSLAMRGGDQLVLIETCVDKNAPSARPDVGATRQFHDTSLGHTYYSATGEAERSEISKLIEARSAQEWPAVRRRLAASRKKLLAKGFCIVPTPSAGIVAISVPLGPMIDDELIIMNCAVAQFYLQADTLESQIAPRMLNLVRLLQTTTGRR
;
A
#
# COMPACT_ATOMS: atom_id res chain seq x y z
N MET A 1 9.93 -0.74 -11.11
CA MET A 1 8.46 -0.76 -11.20
C MET A 1 8.05 0.30 -12.22
N PRO A 2 7.25 0.00 -13.25
CA PRO A 2 6.75 1.05 -14.14
C PRO A 2 5.85 1.97 -13.33
N PRO A 3 5.87 3.29 -13.60
CA PRO A 3 5.04 4.25 -12.91
C PRO A 3 3.56 3.94 -13.15
N PRO A 4 2.66 4.35 -12.23
CA PRO A 4 1.26 4.36 -12.53
C PRO A 4 1.08 5.17 -13.82
N THR A 5 0.66 4.50 -14.86
CA THR A 5 0.26 5.17 -16.09
C THR A 5 -0.83 6.15 -15.67
N LEU A 6 -0.59 7.44 -15.86
CA LEU A 6 -1.67 8.40 -15.90
C LEU A 6 -2.66 7.80 -16.90
N VAL A 7 -3.70 7.12 -16.41
CA VAL A 7 -4.89 6.83 -17.20
C VAL A 7 -5.56 8.20 -17.32
N ALA A 8 -4.84 9.07 -18.03
CA ALA A 8 -5.37 10.34 -18.41
C ALA A 8 -6.52 10.02 -19.34
N THR A 9 -7.67 10.43 -18.94
CA THR A 9 -8.72 10.78 -19.87
C THR A 9 -8.10 11.85 -20.80
N GLU A 10 -7.53 11.41 -21.90
CA GLU A 10 -6.76 12.23 -22.86
C GLU A 10 -7.55 13.43 -23.43
N LYS A 11 -8.72 13.76 -22.87
CA LYS A 11 -9.65 14.76 -23.40
C LYS A 11 -10.32 15.64 -22.34
N ASP A 12 -9.88 15.59 -21.07
CA ASP A 12 -10.44 16.53 -20.10
C ASP A 12 -9.68 17.87 -20.16
N PRO A 13 -10.30 18.95 -20.68
CA PRO A 13 -9.67 20.24 -20.76
C PRO A 13 -9.38 20.87 -19.36
N GLN A 14 -10.03 20.38 -18.31
CA GLN A 14 -9.80 20.83 -16.94
C GLN A 14 -8.65 20.08 -16.25
N PHE A 15 -8.11 19.03 -16.88
CA PHE A 15 -7.03 18.24 -16.29
C PHE A 15 -5.68 18.95 -16.36
N ALA A 16 -5.11 19.28 -15.19
CA ALA A 16 -3.83 19.98 -15.08
C ALA A 16 -2.62 19.03 -15.26
N TYR A 17 -2.30 18.68 -16.51
CA TYR A 17 -1.20 17.77 -16.87
C TYR A 17 0.14 18.10 -16.22
N THR A 18 0.46 19.38 -16.06
CA THR A 18 1.72 19.82 -15.45
C THR A 18 1.76 19.44 -13.97
N LEU A 19 0.65 19.62 -13.25
CA LEU A 19 0.51 19.20 -11.85
C LEU A 19 0.65 17.68 -11.71
N ALA A 20 -0.08 16.93 -12.55
CA ALA A 20 -0.01 15.48 -12.56
C ALA A 20 1.42 14.98 -12.78
N LYS A 21 2.15 15.53 -13.76
CA LYS A 21 3.57 15.21 -14.00
C LYS A 21 4.46 15.58 -12.80
N GLY A 22 4.18 16.68 -12.11
CA GLY A 22 4.91 17.08 -10.90
C GLY A 22 4.75 16.05 -9.76
N LEU A 23 3.53 15.56 -9.56
CA LEU A 23 3.25 14.50 -8.59
C LEU A 23 3.93 13.18 -8.96
N GLU A 24 3.96 12.82 -10.27
CA GLU A 24 4.67 11.62 -10.74
C GLU A 24 6.18 11.72 -10.50
N VAL A 25 6.78 12.91 -10.60
CA VAL A 25 8.19 13.12 -10.24
C VAL A 25 8.44 12.83 -8.77
N LEU A 26 7.54 13.25 -7.86
CA LEU A 26 7.66 12.92 -6.43
C LEU A 26 7.47 11.42 -6.16
N ARG A 27 6.55 10.77 -6.88
CA ARG A 27 6.30 9.32 -6.78
C ARG A 27 7.42 8.45 -7.34
N ALA A 28 8.33 9.02 -8.14
CA ALA A 28 9.47 8.28 -8.70
C ALA A 28 10.47 7.82 -7.63
N PHE A 29 10.48 8.45 -6.45
CA PHE A 29 11.35 8.08 -5.35
C PHE A 29 10.73 6.95 -4.52
N ASP A 30 11.55 5.99 -4.12
CA ASP A 30 11.18 4.87 -3.26
C ASP A 30 12.27 4.57 -2.21
N ALA A 31 11.99 3.66 -1.28
CA ALA A 31 12.92 3.30 -0.21
C ALA A 31 14.24 2.71 -0.73
N ALA A 32 14.22 2.04 -1.88
CA ALA A 32 15.42 1.46 -2.52
C ALA A 32 16.19 2.50 -3.33
N SER A 33 15.56 3.61 -3.69
CA SER A 33 16.09 4.65 -4.58
C SER A 33 15.75 6.04 -4.04
N ALA A 34 16.27 6.33 -2.85
CA ALA A 34 16.05 7.59 -2.14
C ALA A 34 16.70 8.81 -2.83
N SER A 35 17.59 8.59 -3.80
CA SER A 35 18.27 9.65 -4.54
C SER A 35 18.28 9.32 -6.03
N LEU A 36 17.77 10.22 -6.87
CA LEU A 36 17.61 10.05 -8.32
C LEU A 36 18.12 11.26 -9.11
N GLY A 37 18.77 11.00 -10.24
CA GLY A 37 19.09 12.02 -11.24
C GLY A 37 17.92 12.23 -12.23
N ASN A 38 17.93 13.34 -12.96
CA ASN A 38 16.90 13.66 -13.94
C ASN A 38 16.68 12.58 -15.01
N ARG A 39 17.75 11.86 -15.41
CA ARG A 39 17.66 10.75 -16.36
C ARG A 39 16.87 9.56 -15.78
N GLU A 40 17.18 9.20 -14.55
CA GLU A 40 16.49 8.08 -13.86
C GLU A 40 15.03 8.42 -13.59
N ILE A 41 14.72 9.66 -13.19
CA ILE A 41 13.34 10.12 -13.02
C ILE A 41 12.60 10.06 -14.36
N ALA A 42 13.20 10.52 -15.45
CA ALA A 42 12.59 10.46 -16.78
C ALA A 42 12.31 9.01 -17.22
N GLN A 43 13.23 8.09 -16.98
CA GLN A 43 13.05 6.66 -17.26
C GLN A 43 11.93 6.04 -16.42
N ARG A 44 11.84 6.38 -15.13
CA ARG A 44 10.82 5.85 -14.23
C ARG A 44 9.42 6.37 -14.52
N THR A 45 9.31 7.65 -14.89
CA THR A 45 8.02 8.33 -15.08
C THR A 45 7.52 8.31 -16.51
N GLY A 46 8.37 7.99 -17.49
CA GLY A 46 8.07 8.16 -18.92
C GLY A 46 7.97 9.63 -19.37
N ILE A 47 8.24 10.60 -18.48
CA ILE A 47 8.19 12.02 -18.77
C ILE A 47 9.47 12.45 -19.49
N GLY A 48 9.34 13.22 -20.59
CA GLY A 48 10.50 13.72 -21.34
C GLY A 48 11.48 14.48 -20.45
N ARG A 49 12.78 14.21 -20.60
CA ARG A 49 13.86 14.77 -19.77
C ARG A 49 13.82 16.31 -19.63
N PRO A 50 13.55 17.13 -20.67
CA PRO A 50 13.43 18.57 -20.50
C PRO A 50 12.33 18.98 -19.52
N THR A 51 11.19 18.29 -19.56
CA THR A 51 10.09 18.50 -18.62
C THR A 51 10.47 18.10 -17.21
N VAL A 52 11.14 16.96 -17.02
CA VAL A 52 11.64 16.51 -15.71
C VAL A 52 12.59 17.56 -15.12
N VAL A 53 13.55 18.09 -15.89
CA VAL A 53 14.48 19.15 -15.43
C VAL A 53 13.72 20.37 -14.92
N ARG A 54 12.68 20.81 -15.62
CA ARG A 54 11.86 21.96 -15.17
C ARG A 54 11.08 21.65 -13.89
N LEU A 55 10.49 20.46 -13.82
CA LEU A 55 9.70 20.02 -12.66
C LEU A 55 10.57 19.83 -11.41
N THR A 56 11.72 19.17 -11.53
CA THR A 56 12.64 18.97 -10.40
C THR A 56 13.21 20.27 -9.87
N ARG A 57 13.53 21.22 -10.77
CA ARG A 57 13.94 22.58 -10.37
C ARG A 57 12.83 23.30 -9.61
N THR A 58 11.60 23.27 -10.12
CA THR A 58 10.44 23.89 -9.44
C THR A 58 10.21 23.25 -8.07
N LEU A 59 10.19 21.91 -7.99
CA LEU A 59 9.99 21.20 -6.73
C LEU A 59 11.12 21.46 -5.72
N ALA A 60 12.36 21.67 -6.20
CA ALA A 60 13.48 22.06 -5.35
C ALA A 60 13.35 23.49 -4.84
N LEU A 61 12.93 24.44 -5.68
CA LEU A 61 12.65 25.81 -5.26
C LEU A 61 11.50 25.91 -4.25
N LEU A 62 10.49 25.04 -4.38
CA LEU A 62 9.38 24.91 -3.43
C LEU A 62 9.75 24.14 -2.16
N GLY A 63 10.96 23.58 -2.08
CA GLY A 63 11.44 22.84 -0.90
C GLY A 63 10.99 21.38 -0.81
N TYR A 64 10.29 20.82 -1.80
CA TYR A 64 9.87 19.40 -1.82
C TYR A 64 10.96 18.44 -2.25
N LEU A 65 11.93 18.91 -3.04
CA LEU A 65 13.14 18.18 -3.37
C LEU A 65 14.37 18.91 -2.85
N LYS A 66 15.38 18.15 -2.46
CA LYS A 66 16.71 18.67 -2.13
C LYS A 66 17.69 18.22 -3.22
N TYR A 67 18.33 19.17 -3.88
CA TYR A 67 19.36 18.91 -4.88
C TYR A 67 20.71 18.76 -4.20
N HIS A 68 21.48 17.76 -4.63
CA HIS A 68 22.85 17.54 -4.22
C HIS A 68 23.77 17.79 -5.41
N GLU A 69 24.39 18.95 -5.41
CA GLU A 69 25.20 19.46 -6.53
C GLU A 69 26.35 18.51 -6.95
N PRO A 70 27.16 17.96 -6.01
CA PRO A 70 28.30 17.10 -6.39
C PRO A 70 27.89 15.85 -7.18
N THR A 71 26.70 15.32 -6.97
CA THR A 71 26.23 14.09 -7.65
C THR A 71 25.13 14.37 -8.69
N ALA A 72 24.71 15.62 -8.84
CA ALA A 72 23.60 16.05 -9.71
C ALA A 72 22.31 15.22 -9.47
N ARG A 73 22.01 14.89 -8.20
CA ARG A 73 20.87 14.06 -7.80
C ARG A 73 19.92 14.81 -6.90
N TYR A 74 18.66 14.39 -6.92
CA TYR A 74 17.59 14.89 -6.06
C TYR A 74 17.20 13.85 -5.04
N ARG A 75 16.68 14.30 -3.89
CA ARG A 75 16.03 13.45 -2.87
C ARG A 75 14.77 14.17 -2.37
N LEU A 76 13.80 13.42 -1.85
CA LEU A 76 12.64 14.00 -1.19
C LEU A 76 13.10 14.80 0.04
N ALA A 77 12.44 15.93 0.28
CA ALA A 77 12.66 16.79 1.44
C ALA A 77 11.50 16.67 2.43
N ALA A 78 11.75 17.06 3.69
CA ALA A 78 10.80 16.89 4.79
C ALA A 78 9.37 17.43 4.53
N PRO A 79 9.15 18.54 3.80
CA PRO A 79 7.80 19.02 3.52
C PRO A 79 6.89 18.01 2.80
N VAL A 80 7.45 16.99 2.11
CA VAL A 80 6.64 15.92 1.49
C VAL A 80 5.85 15.13 2.55
N LEU A 81 6.40 14.95 3.75
CA LEU A 81 5.72 14.24 4.85
C LEU A 81 4.51 15.01 5.39
N SER A 82 4.53 16.34 5.33
CA SER A 82 3.45 17.16 5.85
C SER A 82 2.13 17.02 5.08
N PHE A 83 2.18 16.54 3.84
CA PHE A 83 0.96 16.24 3.06
C PHE A 83 0.15 15.08 3.63
N GLY A 84 0.81 14.08 4.18
CA GLY A 84 0.13 12.91 4.76
C GLY A 84 -0.39 13.16 6.19
N TYR A 85 0.18 14.13 6.91
CA TYR A 85 -0.14 14.35 8.32
C TYR A 85 -1.62 14.66 8.60
N PRO A 86 -2.30 15.59 7.87
CA PRO A 86 -3.71 15.86 8.08
C PRO A 86 -4.61 14.62 7.88
N LEU A 87 -4.30 13.80 6.86
CA LEU A 87 -4.99 12.53 6.65
C LEU A 87 -4.81 11.61 7.87
N LEU A 88 -3.58 11.41 8.33
CA LEU A 88 -3.30 10.54 9.47
C LEU A 88 -3.97 11.01 10.77
N CYS A 89 -4.14 12.33 10.96
CA CYS A 89 -4.86 12.89 12.11
C CYS A 89 -6.37 12.59 12.08
N GLN A 90 -6.97 12.49 10.90
CA GLN A 90 -8.39 12.16 10.74
C GLN A 90 -8.68 10.67 10.98
N LEU A 91 -7.66 9.83 10.90
CA LEU A 91 -7.77 8.38 11.08
C LEU A 91 -7.71 7.99 12.58
N GLY A 92 -8.70 8.41 13.38
CA GLY A 92 -8.76 8.12 14.84
C GLY A 92 -8.70 6.61 15.15
N LEU A 93 -9.17 5.77 14.24
CA LEU A 93 -9.04 4.32 14.32
C LEU A 93 -7.59 3.85 14.55
N ARG A 94 -6.59 4.54 14.00
CA ARG A 94 -5.17 4.19 14.17
C ARG A 94 -4.76 4.21 15.64
N GLN A 95 -5.19 5.23 16.39
CA GLN A 95 -4.87 5.38 17.81
C GLN A 95 -5.53 4.28 18.64
N LEU A 96 -6.77 3.93 18.33
CA LEU A 96 -7.50 2.85 18.99
C LEU A 96 -6.90 1.46 18.66
N ALA A 97 -6.52 1.23 17.43
CA ALA A 97 -6.00 -0.05 16.98
C ALA A 97 -4.55 -0.32 17.44
N ARG A 98 -3.73 0.73 17.54
CA ARG A 98 -2.28 0.63 17.74
C ARG A 98 -1.86 -0.25 18.93
N PRO A 99 -2.41 -0.12 20.17
CA PRO A 99 -2.01 -0.98 21.28
C PRO A 99 -2.27 -2.46 20.99
N HIS A 100 -3.43 -2.79 20.46
CA HIS A 100 -3.80 -4.17 20.12
C HIS A 100 -3.01 -4.72 18.92
N MET A 101 -2.70 -3.86 17.96
CA MET A 101 -1.83 -4.23 16.84
C MET A 101 -0.41 -4.53 17.32
N GLN A 102 0.09 -3.80 18.32
CA GLN A 102 1.41 -4.06 18.89
C GLN A 102 1.43 -5.41 19.63
N GLU A 103 0.42 -5.70 20.46
CA GLU A 103 0.28 -6.99 21.12
C GLU A 103 0.26 -8.16 20.13
N LEU A 104 -0.48 -7.98 19.01
CA LEU A 104 -0.54 -8.98 17.95
C LEU A 104 0.79 -9.11 17.20
N ALA A 105 1.50 -8.01 16.94
CA ALA A 105 2.80 -8.02 16.29
C ALA A 105 3.85 -8.76 17.14
N ASP A 106 3.86 -8.49 18.45
CA ASP A 106 4.75 -9.14 19.41
C ASP A 106 4.43 -10.65 19.53
N PHE A 107 3.15 -11.02 19.59
CA PHE A 107 2.72 -12.41 19.57
C PHE A 107 3.15 -13.16 18.31
N ALA A 108 2.91 -12.53 17.14
CA ALA A 108 3.21 -13.12 15.84
C ALA A 108 4.70 -13.07 15.47
N ARG A 109 5.53 -12.34 16.22
CA ARG A 109 6.93 -12.02 15.90
C ARG A 109 7.05 -11.45 14.48
N GLY A 110 6.19 -10.49 14.17
CA GLY A 110 6.05 -9.96 12.81
C GLY A 110 5.64 -8.50 12.77
N ALA A 111 4.98 -8.13 11.68
CA ALA A 111 4.44 -6.80 11.48
C ALA A 111 2.93 -6.84 11.27
N VAL A 112 2.20 -6.00 11.98
CA VAL A 112 0.75 -5.81 11.80
C VAL A 112 0.52 -4.42 11.24
N SER A 113 -0.19 -4.33 10.13
CA SER A 113 -0.42 -3.07 9.42
C SER A 113 -1.90 -2.88 9.09
N LEU A 114 -2.32 -1.62 9.04
CA LEU A 114 -3.58 -1.19 8.41
C LEU A 114 -3.27 -0.57 7.06
N ALA A 115 -4.10 -0.84 6.09
CA ALA A 115 -3.98 -0.29 4.74
C ALA A 115 -5.33 0.15 4.19
N MET A 116 -5.31 1.19 3.36
CA MET A 116 -6.44 1.68 2.58
C MET A 116 -6.04 1.86 1.11
N ARG A 117 -7.02 2.09 0.24
CA ARG A 117 -6.75 2.31 -1.18
C ARG A 117 -6.11 3.68 -1.42
N GLY A 118 -5.01 3.69 -2.17
CA GLY A 118 -4.36 4.89 -2.69
C GLY A 118 -4.29 4.85 -4.21
N GLY A 119 -5.45 4.99 -4.87
CA GLY A 119 -5.55 4.89 -6.32
C GLY A 119 -5.41 3.46 -6.82
N ASP A 120 -4.28 3.14 -7.42
CA ASP A 120 -3.97 1.85 -8.05
C ASP A 120 -3.17 0.87 -7.16
N GLN A 121 -2.97 1.22 -5.91
CA GLN A 121 -2.27 0.43 -4.88
C GLN A 121 -2.94 0.62 -3.52
N LEU A 122 -2.50 -0.18 -2.56
CA LEU A 122 -2.81 0.03 -1.14
C LEU A 122 -1.68 0.79 -0.48
N VAL A 123 -2.02 1.70 0.44
CA VAL A 123 -1.08 2.49 1.24
C VAL A 123 -1.22 2.07 2.69
N LEU A 124 -0.10 1.78 3.35
CA LEU A 124 -0.09 1.50 4.78
C LEU A 124 -0.29 2.80 5.55
N ILE A 125 -1.31 2.81 6.39
CA ILE A 125 -1.69 3.98 7.21
C ILE A 125 -1.28 3.83 8.68
N GLU A 126 -1.02 2.61 9.14
CA GLU A 126 -0.47 2.30 10.46
C GLU A 126 0.33 1.00 10.38
N THR A 127 1.40 0.90 11.17
CA THR A 127 2.19 -0.32 11.30
C THR A 127 2.76 -0.47 12.70
N CYS A 128 2.60 -1.65 13.28
CA CYS A 128 3.23 -2.09 14.52
C CYS A 128 4.14 -3.28 14.21
N VAL A 129 5.34 -3.29 14.74
CA VAL A 129 6.36 -4.31 14.45
C VAL A 129 6.93 -4.84 15.76
N ASP A 130 7.06 -6.15 15.89
CA ASP A 130 7.82 -6.75 16.98
C ASP A 130 9.28 -6.30 16.91
N LYS A 131 9.84 -5.87 18.04
CA LYS A 131 11.20 -5.32 18.14
C LYS A 131 12.27 -6.32 17.69
N ASN A 132 12.00 -7.61 17.83
CA ASN A 132 12.90 -8.70 17.51
C ASN A 132 12.61 -9.32 16.12
N ALA A 133 11.63 -8.81 15.38
CA ALA A 133 11.32 -9.32 14.06
C ALA A 133 12.47 -9.03 13.08
N PRO A 134 13.06 -10.05 12.43
CA PRO A 134 14.19 -9.88 11.52
C PRO A 134 13.81 -9.41 10.13
N SER A 135 12.50 -9.38 9.84
CA SER A 135 11.98 -9.06 8.51
C SER A 135 11.97 -7.56 8.22
N ALA A 136 11.89 -7.21 6.94
CA ALA A 136 11.71 -5.84 6.49
C ALA A 136 10.56 -5.17 7.26
N ARG A 137 10.85 -4.03 7.86
CA ARG A 137 9.90 -3.26 8.65
C ARG A 137 9.12 -2.34 7.71
N PRO A 138 7.91 -2.71 7.28
CA PRO A 138 7.09 -1.78 6.53
C PRO A 138 6.75 -0.59 7.42
N ASP A 139 6.63 0.59 6.83
CA ASP A 139 6.27 1.80 7.57
C ASP A 139 5.07 2.48 6.93
N VAL A 140 4.49 3.44 7.64
CA VAL A 140 3.40 4.29 7.14
C VAL A 140 3.82 4.95 5.83
N GLY A 141 2.92 4.93 4.83
CA GLY A 141 3.20 5.40 3.48
C GLY A 141 3.77 4.33 2.52
N ALA A 142 4.22 3.18 3.03
CA ALA A 142 4.61 2.08 2.16
C ALA A 142 3.42 1.54 1.36
N THR A 143 3.66 1.17 0.11
CA THR A 143 2.60 0.73 -0.81
C THR A 143 2.63 -0.78 -1.08
N ARG A 144 1.47 -1.34 -1.43
CA ARG A 144 1.29 -2.75 -1.79
C ARG A 144 0.38 -2.87 -3.00
N GLN A 145 0.73 -3.79 -3.89
CA GLN A 145 -0.07 -4.06 -5.09
C GLN A 145 -1.30 -4.91 -4.76
N PHE A 146 -2.34 -4.80 -5.59
CA PHE A 146 -3.56 -5.60 -5.41
C PHE A 146 -3.38 -7.08 -5.77
N HIS A 147 -2.46 -7.42 -6.67
CA HIS A 147 -2.42 -8.72 -7.34
C HIS A 147 -1.42 -9.73 -6.77
N ASP A 148 -0.53 -9.29 -5.88
CA ASP A 148 0.61 -10.10 -5.42
C ASP A 148 0.74 -10.18 -3.88
N THR A 149 -0.18 -9.57 -3.13
CA THR A 149 -0.15 -9.54 -1.67
C THR A 149 -1.46 -10.02 -1.05
N SER A 150 -1.40 -10.55 0.17
CA SER A 150 -2.62 -10.90 0.91
C SER A 150 -3.49 -9.66 1.18
N LEU A 151 -2.87 -8.51 1.45
CA LEU A 151 -3.54 -7.21 1.55
C LEU A 151 -4.37 -6.92 0.31
N GLY A 152 -3.74 -6.97 -0.87
CA GLY A 152 -4.40 -6.67 -2.13
C GLY A 152 -5.51 -7.65 -2.48
N HIS A 153 -5.27 -8.95 -2.26
CA HIS A 153 -6.27 -9.98 -2.48
C HIS A 153 -7.48 -9.81 -1.55
N THR A 154 -7.25 -9.44 -0.28
CA THR A 154 -8.33 -9.20 0.69
C THR A 154 -9.13 -7.96 0.31
N TYR A 155 -8.47 -6.85 -0.04
CA TYR A 155 -9.14 -5.64 -0.50
C TYR A 155 -10.02 -5.91 -1.73
N TYR A 156 -9.43 -6.49 -2.78
CA TYR A 156 -10.15 -6.86 -4.00
C TYR A 156 -11.36 -7.78 -3.73
N SER A 157 -11.23 -8.68 -2.76
CA SER A 157 -12.28 -9.64 -2.42
C SER A 157 -13.42 -9.02 -1.60
N ALA A 158 -13.10 -8.07 -0.74
CA ALA A 158 -14.04 -7.43 0.18
C ALA A 158 -14.77 -6.21 -0.42
N THR A 159 -14.16 -5.58 -1.43
CA THR A 159 -14.74 -4.39 -2.07
C THR A 159 -15.96 -4.70 -2.93
N GLY A 160 -16.75 -3.67 -3.26
CA GLY A 160 -17.92 -3.75 -4.12
C GLY A 160 -17.61 -4.12 -5.57
N GLU A 161 -18.63 -4.47 -6.35
CA GLU A 161 -18.42 -4.95 -7.73
C GLU A 161 -17.88 -3.87 -8.66
N ALA A 162 -18.35 -2.66 -8.54
CA ALA A 162 -17.89 -1.52 -9.35
C ALA A 162 -16.39 -1.27 -9.16
N GLU A 163 -15.96 -1.16 -7.91
CA GLU A 163 -14.56 -0.92 -7.56
C GLU A 163 -13.67 -2.12 -7.93
N ARG A 164 -14.15 -3.35 -7.74
CA ARG A 164 -13.46 -4.56 -8.17
C ARG A 164 -13.22 -4.60 -9.68
N SER A 165 -14.22 -4.16 -10.48
CA SER A 165 -14.09 -4.04 -11.93
C SER A 165 -13.02 -3.01 -12.31
N GLU A 166 -13.00 -1.87 -11.63
CA GLU A 166 -11.98 -0.84 -11.82
C GLU A 166 -10.57 -1.37 -11.52
N ILE A 167 -10.38 -2.01 -10.36
CA ILE A 167 -9.10 -2.63 -9.99
C ILE A 167 -8.67 -3.68 -11.02
N SER A 168 -9.61 -4.49 -11.52
CA SER A 168 -9.33 -5.48 -12.57
C SER A 168 -8.77 -4.83 -13.83
N LYS A 169 -9.40 -3.74 -14.31
CA LYS A 169 -8.92 -2.98 -15.47
C LYS A 169 -7.53 -2.39 -15.24
N LEU A 170 -7.27 -1.86 -14.05
CA LEU A 170 -5.94 -1.32 -13.69
C LEU A 170 -4.85 -2.40 -13.70
N ILE A 171 -5.13 -3.59 -13.19
CA ILE A 171 -4.18 -4.71 -13.19
C ILE A 171 -3.95 -5.21 -14.62
N GLU A 172 -5.01 -5.41 -15.39
CA GLU A 172 -4.96 -5.87 -16.77
C GLU A 172 -4.17 -4.91 -17.67
N ALA A 173 -4.40 -3.61 -17.55
CA ALA A 173 -3.67 -2.59 -18.30
C ALA A 173 -2.16 -2.60 -18.03
N ARG A 174 -1.73 -3.02 -16.82
CA ARG A 174 -0.31 -3.10 -16.44
C ARG A 174 0.38 -4.37 -16.89
N SER A 175 -0.34 -5.47 -16.91
CA SER A 175 0.22 -6.80 -17.22
C SER A 175 -0.82 -7.72 -17.87
N ALA A 176 -1.17 -7.41 -19.10
CA ALA A 176 -2.17 -8.17 -19.87
C ALA A 176 -1.82 -9.66 -19.98
N GLN A 177 -0.53 -10.00 -20.08
CA GLN A 177 -0.07 -11.39 -20.18
C GLN A 177 -0.30 -12.19 -18.91
N GLU A 178 -0.13 -11.57 -17.74
CA GLU A 178 -0.30 -12.24 -16.45
C GLU A 178 -1.74 -12.21 -15.94
N TRP A 179 -2.58 -11.34 -16.53
CA TRP A 179 -3.95 -11.11 -16.08
C TRP A 179 -4.80 -12.38 -15.92
N PRO A 180 -4.80 -13.34 -16.85
CA PRO A 180 -5.60 -14.57 -16.70
C PRO A 180 -5.20 -15.37 -15.44
N ALA A 181 -3.92 -15.42 -15.11
CA ALA A 181 -3.42 -16.12 -13.92
C ALA A 181 -3.74 -15.32 -12.63
N VAL A 182 -3.55 -14.01 -12.66
CA VAL A 182 -3.89 -13.10 -11.55
C VAL A 182 -5.40 -13.18 -11.25
N ARG A 183 -6.25 -13.08 -12.26
CA ARG A 183 -7.71 -13.17 -12.12
C ARG A 183 -8.15 -14.47 -11.44
N ARG A 184 -7.56 -15.61 -11.82
CA ARG A 184 -7.84 -16.91 -11.16
C ARG A 184 -7.44 -16.89 -9.68
N ARG A 185 -6.26 -16.35 -9.34
CA ARG A 185 -5.80 -16.23 -7.95
C ARG A 185 -6.72 -15.33 -7.10
N LEU A 186 -7.11 -14.18 -7.66
CA LEU A 186 -8.04 -13.25 -7.00
C LEU A 186 -9.42 -13.89 -6.77
N ALA A 187 -9.96 -14.63 -7.75
CA ALA A 187 -11.22 -15.35 -7.60
C ALA A 187 -11.14 -16.44 -6.52
N ALA A 188 -10.04 -17.19 -6.46
CA ALA A 188 -9.80 -18.19 -5.41
C ALA A 188 -9.70 -17.55 -4.01
N SER A 189 -9.01 -16.41 -3.90
CA SER A 189 -8.91 -15.65 -2.65
C SER A 189 -10.26 -15.12 -2.19
N ARG A 190 -11.10 -14.63 -3.11
CA ARG A 190 -12.46 -14.20 -2.79
C ARG A 190 -13.31 -15.35 -2.21
N LYS A 191 -13.24 -16.55 -2.80
CA LYS A 191 -13.93 -17.73 -2.26
C LYS A 191 -13.46 -18.06 -0.85
N LYS A 192 -12.13 -17.99 -0.59
CA LYS A 192 -11.55 -18.21 0.75
C LYS A 192 -11.99 -17.15 1.75
N LEU A 193 -11.95 -15.85 1.36
CA LEU A 193 -12.39 -14.77 2.23
C LEU A 193 -13.85 -14.93 2.66
N LEU A 194 -14.74 -15.25 1.72
CA LEU A 194 -16.17 -15.45 2.02
C LEU A 194 -16.40 -16.65 2.95
N ALA A 195 -15.58 -17.70 2.85
CA ALA A 195 -15.72 -18.90 3.68
C ALA A 195 -15.08 -18.78 5.06
N LYS A 196 -13.92 -18.09 5.17
CA LYS A 196 -13.08 -18.09 6.38
C LYS A 196 -12.97 -16.69 7.04
N GLY A 197 -13.33 -15.61 6.35
CA GLY A 197 -13.17 -14.24 6.82
C GLY A 197 -11.76 -13.65 6.66
N PHE A 198 -10.82 -14.40 6.08
CA PHE A 198 -9.44 -13.94 5.87
C PHE A 198 -8.83 -14.50 4.58
N CYS A 199 -7.75 -13.86 4.11
CA CYS A 199 -6.92 -14.37 3.02
C CYS A 199 -5.49 -14.62 3.50
N ILE A 200 -4.91 -15.74 3.07
CA ILE A 200 -3.48 -16.01 3.15
C ILE A 200 -2.97 -16.15 1.72
N VAL A 201 -2.00 -15.33 1.36
CA VAL A 201 -1.34 -15.36 0.05
C VAL A 201 0.16 -15.34 0.28
N PRO A 202 0.93 -16.25 -0.31
CA PRO A 202 2.39 -16.17 -0.28
C PRO A 202 2.83 -14.83 -0.85
N THR A 203 3.72 -14.14 -0.14
CA THR A 203 4.27 -12.88 -0.64
C THR A 203 5.43 -13.16 -1.60
N PRO A 204 5.65 -12.30 -2.63
CA PRO A 204 6.79 -12.46 -3.54
C PRO A 204 8.14 -12.36 -2.82
N SER A 205 8.18 -11.72 -1.66
CA SER A 205 9.37 -11.63 -0.82
C SER A 205 9.66 -13.00 -0.20
N ALA A 206 10.76 -13.62 -0.61
CA ALA A 206 11.19 -14.91 -0.09
C ALA A 206 11.20 -14.92 1.44
N GLY A 207 10.52 -15.90 2.01
CA GLY A 207 10.50 -16.13 3.45
C GLY A 207 9.51 -15.31 4.28
N ILE A 208 8.57 -14.58 3.66
CA ILE A 208 7.47 -13.89 4.37
C ILE A 208 6.13 -14.48 3.93
N VAL A 209 5.30 -14.80 4.90
CA VAL A 209 3.89 -15.18 4.69
C VAL A 209 3.00 -14.16 5.39
N ALA A 210 1.89 -13.81 4.77
CA ALA A 210 0.98 -12.82 5.33
C ALA A 210 -0.47 -13.29 5.30
N ILE A 211 -1.21 -12.89 6.34
CA ILE A 211 -2.64 -13.05 6.48
C ILE A 211 -3.31 -11.68 6.54
N SER A 212 -4.46 -11.53 5.90
CA SER A 212 -5.20 -10.27 5.91
C SER A 212 -6.68 -10.48 6.13
N VAL A 213 -7.29 -9.53 6.85
CA VAL A 213 -8.70 -9.51 7.25
C VAL A 213 -9.28 -8.14 6.89
N PRO A 214 -10.48 -8.05 6.29
CA PRO A 214 -11.15 -6.77 6.10
C PRO A 214 -11.65 -6.23 7.45
N LEU A 215 -11.35 -4.97 7.73
CA LEU A 215 -11.83 -4.28 8.92
C LEU A 215 -13.23 -3.67 8.68
N GLY A 216 -13.62 -3.54 7.42
CA GLY A 216 -14.84 -2.89 6.99
C GLY A 216 -14.67 -1.42 6.63
N PRO A 217 -15.74 -0.76 6.15
CA PRO A 217 -15.73 0.67 5.88
C PRO A 217 -15.71 1.42 7.22
N MET A 218 -14.62 2.10 7.54
CA MET A 218 -14.42 2.75 8.83
C MET A 218 -14.39 4.27 8.76
N ILE A 219 -14.08 4.86 7.61
CA ILE A 219 -13.92 6.30 7.43
C ILE A 219 -14.44 6.64 6.05
N ASP A 220 -15.43 7.53 5.97
CA ASP A 220 -16.04 7.98 4.71
C ASP A 220 -16.35 6.84 3.73
N ASP A 221 -16.80 5.69 4.27
CA ASP A 221 -17.06 4.43 3.54
C ASP A 221 -15.82 3.77 2.91
N GLU A 222 -14.61 4.22 3.23
CA GLU A 222 -13.40 3.58 2.74
C GLU A 222 -13.09 2.27 3.45
N LEU A 223 -12.81 1.25 2.66
CA LEU A 223 -12.45 -0.08 3.14
C LEU A 223 -11.02 -0.10 3.68
N ILE A 224 -10.88 -0.48 4.96
CA ILE A 224 -9.58 -0.70 5.60
C ILE A 224 -9.32 -2.19 5.73
N ILE A 225 -8.09 -2.60 5.44
CA ILE A 225 -7.62 -3.98 5.59
C ILE A 225 -6.56 -4.05 6.68
N MET A 226 -6.70 -5.01 7.59
CA MET A 226 -5.66 -5.37 8.54
C MET A 226 -4.83 -6.52 7.97
N ASN A 227 -3.52 -6.43 8.10
CA ASN A 227 -2.56 -7.44 7.64
C ASN A 227 -1.59 -7.81 8.75
N CYS A 228 -1.27 -9.09 8.87
CA CYS A 228 -0.17 -9.59 9.69
C CYS A 228 0.83 -10.32 8.79
N ALA A 229 2.07 -9.85 8.75
CA ALA A 229 3.16 -10.42 7.98
C ALA A 229 4.22 -11.01 8.92
N VAL A 230 4.56 -12.28 8.70
CA VAL A 230 5.46 -13.07 9.58
C VAL A 230 6.54 -13.73 8.74
N ALA A 231 7.75 -13.82 9.26
CA ALA A 231 8.81 -14.58 8.61
C ALA A 231 8.48 -16.08 8.67
N GLN A 232 8.55 -16.76 7.54
CA GLN A 232 8.12 -18.16 7.39
C GLN A 232 8.85 -19.12 8.35
N PHE A 233 10.10 -18.85 8.68
CA PHE A 233 10.87 -19.71 9.58
C PHE A 233 10.42 -19.66 11.05
N TYR A 234 9.59 -18.69 11.44
CA TYR A 234 8.94 -18.66 12.77
C TYR A 234 7.60 -19.41 12.80
N LEU A 235 7.07 -19.78 11.63
CA LEU A 235 5.77 -20.40 11.53
C LEU A 235 5.90 -21.92 11.62
N GLN A 236 5.19 -22.50 12.59
CA GLN A 236 4.83 -23.92 12.54
C GLN A 236 3.66 -24.10 11.57
N ALA A 237 3.45 -25.34 11.13
CA ALA A 237 2.31 -25.67 10.30
C ALA A 237 1.01 -25.14 10.94
N ASP A 238 0.15 -24.54 10.13
CA ASP A 238 -1.17 -24.02 10.52
C ASP A 238 -1.20 -22.83 11.51
N THR A 239 -0.06 -22.31 12.00
CA THR A 239 -0.03 -21.20 12.96
C THR A 239 -0.82 -19.98 12.49
N LEU A 240 -0.77 -19.64 11.19
CA LEU A 240 -1.52 -18.50 10.64
C LEU A 240 -3.04 -18.72 10.78
N GLU A 241 -3.54 -19.90 10.43
CA GLU A 241 -4.98 -20.18 10.48
C GLU A 241 -5.47 -20.46 11.91
N SER A 242 -4.70 -21.20 12.71
CA SER A 242 -5.14 -21.67 14.04
C SER A 242 -4.91 -20.66 15.15
N GLN A 243 -3.91 -19.78 15.04
CA GLN A 243 -3.54 -18.88 16.13
C GLN A 243 -3.66 -17.40 15.75
N ILE A 244 -3.18 -16.98 14.57
CA ILE A 244 -3.15 -15.58 14.17
C ILE A 244 -4.52 -15.14 13.64
N ALA A 245 -5.15 -15.91 12.77
CA ALA A 245 -6.46 -15.56 12.20
C ALA A 245 -7.54 -15.31 13.25
N PRO A 246 -7.74 -16.16 14.29
CA PRO A 246 -8.74 -15.89 15.32
C PRO A 246 -8.47 -14.59 16.09
N ARG A 247 -7.21 -14.27 16.38
CA ARG A 247 -6.83 -13.02 17.06
C ARG A 247 -7.11 -11.80 16.19
N MET A 248 -6.81 -11.87 14.90
CA MET A 248 -7.12 -10.79 13.96
C MET A 248 -8.62 -10.58 13.83
N LEU A 249 -9.41 -11.63 13.68
CA LEU A 249 -10.86 -11.55 13.59
C LEU A 249 -11.48 -10.98 14.86
N ASN A 250 -10.97 -11.36 16.05
CA ASN A 250 -11.42 -10.80 17.32
C ASN A 250 -11.07 -9.32 17.45
N LEU A 251 -9.85 -8.94 17.05
CA LEU A 251 -9.43 -7.54 17.04
C LEU A 251 -10.30 -6.69 16.10
N VAL A 252 -10.60 -7.20 14.91
CA VAL A 252 -11.50 -6.52 13.97
C VAL A 252 -12.87 -6.29 14.60
N ARG A 253 -13.49 -7.31 15.25
CA ARG A 253 -14.78 -7.17 15.95
C ARG A 253 -14.72 -6.14 17.08
N LEU A 254 -13.63 -6.14 17.86
CA LEU A 254 -13.42 -5.15 18.92
C LEU A 254 -13.40 -3.73 18.36
N LEU A 255 -12.63 -3.50 17.31
CA LEU A 255 -12.53 -2.19 16.67
C LEU A 255 -13.86 -1.73 16.05
N GLN A 256 -14.60 -2.64 15.41
CA GLN A 256 -15.93 -2.36 14.85
C GLN A 256 -16.92 -1.94 15.94
N THR A 257 -16.96 -2.66 17.07
CA THR A 257 -17.83 -2.33 18.20
C THR A 257 -17.47 -0.99 18.85
N THR A 258 -16.18 -0.72 19.03
CA THR A 258 -15.70 0.53 19.65
C THR A 258 -15.98 1.74 18.78
N THR A 259 -15.99 1.60 17.47
CA THR A 259 -16.30 2.68 16.52
C THR A 259 -17.79 2.83 16.22
N GLY A 260 -18.67 2.05 16.86
CA GLY A 260 -20.13 2.12 16.67
C GLY A 260 -20.64 1.62 15.33
N ARG A 261 -19.82 0.89 14.58
CA ARG A 261 -20.15 0.32 13.26
C ARG A 261 -20.31 -1.19 13.38
N ARG A 262 -21.49 -1.67 13.07
CA ARG A 262 -21.84 -3.10 12.95
C ARG A 262 -21.93 -3.50 11.50
#